data_c184ba9bf7d11a7501d8939c982544ed
#
_entry.id   c184ba9bf7d11a7501d8939c982544ed
#
_cell.length_a   1.000
_cell.length_b   1.000
_cell.length_c   1.000
_cell.angle_alpha   90.00
_cell.angle_beta   90.00
_cell.angle_gamma   90.00
#
_symmetry.space_group_name_H-M   'P 1'
#
loop_
_entity.id
_entity.type
_entity.pdbx_description
1 polymer ?
#
loop_
_entity_poly.entity_id
_entity_poly.type
_entity_poly.pdbx_seq_one_letter_code
_entity_poly.pdbx_strand_id
1 'polypeptide(L)'
;YQGSAAMWAKWWGADWIRAGVSGYSAGQGGNPMTEPVAGLPDFMTESTTTVGISAILETKWKREGRYDQEVAELKSYLSSNGYDMTVTNCVSYWLSTWVRDYGVDGFRCDTAKHVDKQSWKRLNEMCTDALKT
;
A
#
# COMPACT_ATOMS: atom_id res chain seq x y z
N TYR A 1 1.27 15.80 0.57
CA TYR A 1 -0.10 16.33 0.52
C TYR A 1 -0.10 17.80 0.90
N GLN A 2 -0.48 18.65 -0.01
CA GLN A 2 -0.45 20.11 0.20
C GLN A 2 -1.82 20.71 -0.11
N GLY A 3 -2.81 20.41 0.72
CA GLY A 3 -4.12 21.06 0.69
C GLY A 3 -5.06 20.67 -0.46
N SER A 4 -4.72 19.71 -1.31
CA SER A 4 -5.59 19.29 -2.41
C SER A 4 -5.74 17.76 -2.45
N ALA A 5 -6.90 17.28 -1.99
CA ALA A 5 -7.24 15.86 -2.07
C ALA A 5 -7.28 15.38 -3.53
N ALA A 6 -7.74 16.19 -4.46
CA ALA A 6 -7.81 15.83 -5.88
C ALA A 6 -6.42 15.64 -6.49
N MET A 7 -5.49 16.53 -6.17
CA MET A 7 -4.10 16.39 -6.63
C MET A 7 -3.43 15.15 -6.06
N TRP A 8 -3.62 14.90 -4.79
CA TRP A 8 -3.05 13.75 -4.11
C TRP A 8 -3.63 12.45 -4.66
N ALA A 9 -4.93 12.41 -4.88
CA ALA A 9 -5.60 11.27 -5.49
C ALA A 9 -5.04 10.98 -6.89
N LYS A 10 -4.81 12.01 -7.68
CA LYS A 10 -4.23 11.88 -9.02
C LYS A 10 -2.82 11.25 -9.00
N TRP A 11 -2.01 11.62 -8.01
CA TRP A 11 -0.67 11.07 -7.86
C TRP A 11 -0.69 9.57 -7.51
N TRP A 12 -1.65 9.13 -6.70
CA TRP A 12 -1.76 7.72 -6.33
C TRP A 12 -2.54 6.90 -7.35
N GLY A 13 -3.65 7.43 -7.84
CA GLY A 13 -4.50 6.76 -8.83
C GLY A 13 -5.67 6.00 -8.21
N ALA A 14 -6.71 5.82 -9.03
CA ALA A 14 -7.99 5.24 -8.63
C ALA A 14 -7.91 3.76 -8.22
N ASP A 15 -6.89 3.05 -8.67
CA ASP A 15 -6.68 1.64 -8.32
C ASP A 15 -6.08 1.48 -6.91
N TRP A 16 -5.41 2.51 -6.42
CA TRP A 16 -4.72 2.49 -5.13
C TRP A 16 -5.54 3.01 -3.99
N ILE A 17 -6.33 4.07 -4.22
CA ILE A 17 -7.01 4.79 -3.16
C ILE A 17 -8.48 5.04 -3.49
N ARG A 18 -9.29 5.14 -2.43
CA ARG A 18 -10.60 5.77 -2.48
C ARG A 18 -10.47 7.19 -1.99
N ALA A 19 -11.27 8.08 -2.53
CA ALA A 19 -11.25 9.50 -2.18
C ALA A 19 -12.59 10.15 -2.52
N GLY A 20 -12.95 11.20 -1.80
CA GLY A 20 -14.19 11.95 -2.03
C GLY A 20 -14.09 12.90 -3.23
N VAL A 21 -13.53 12.45 -4.36
CA VAL A 21 -13.41 13.25 -5.58
C VAL A 21 -13.91 12.46 -6.78
N SER A 22 -14.32 13.17 -7.83
CA SER A 22 -14.83 12.56 -9.05
C SER A 22 -13.81 11.61 -9.69
N GLY A 23 -14.27 10.44 -10.14
CA GLY A 23 -13.44 9.44 -10.79
C GLY A 23 -12.79 8.43 -9.84
N TYR A 24 -13.05 8.53 -8.54
CA TYR A 24 -12.52 7.63 -7.52
C TYR A 24 -13.64 6.92 -6.77
N SER A 25 -13.37 5.73 -6.26
CA SER A 25 -14.32 5.03 -5.39
C SER A 25 -14.56 5.84 -4.12
N ALA A 26 -15.82 6.06 -3.80
CA ALA A 26 -16.20 6.61 -2.51
C ALA A 26 -16.26 5.49 -1.48
N GLY A 27 -16.08 5.82 -0.21
CA GLY A 27 -16.26 4.87 0.86
C GLY A 27 -17.73 4.43 1.00
N GLN A 28 -17.94 3.27 1.56
CA GLN A 28 -19.28 2.78 1.92
C GLN A 28 -19.60 3.22 3.34
N GLY A 29 -20.56 4.09 3.49
CA GLY A 29 -20.99 4.59 4.82
C GLY A 29 -21.27 3.47 5.80
N GLY A 30 -20.72 3.57 6.99
CA GLY A 30 -20.90 2.58 8.05
C GLY A 30 -19.94 1.39 8.04
N ASN A 31 -19.06 1.27 7.01
CA ASN A 31 -18.04 0.24 7.00
C ASN A 31 -16.66 0.86 7.25
N PRO A 32 -16.08 0.71 8.46
CA PRO A 32 -14.82 1.35 8.80
C PRO A 32 -13.63 0.89 7.95
N MET A 33 -13.72 -0.28 7.31
CA MET A 33 -12.64 -0.82 6.46
C MET A 33 -12.66 -0.27 5.03
N THR A 34 -13.76 0.35 4.61
CA THR A 34 -13.92 0.86 3.24
C THR A 34 -14.31 2.33 3.20
N GLU A 35 -14.06 3.05 4.27
CA GLU A 35 -14.43 4.47 4.39
C GLU A 35 -13.22 5.32 4.75
N PRO A 36 -12.96 6.42 4.01
CA PRO A 36 -11.89 7.35 4.38
C PRO A 36 -12.12 7.96 5.75
N VAL A 37 -11.08 8.03 6.56
CA VAL A 37 -11.14 8.67 7.88
C VAL A 37 -11.01 10.17 7.71
N ALA A 38 -11.97 10.93 8.23
CA ALA A 38 -11.97 12.39 8.22
C ALA A 38 -11.78 13.00 6.81
N GLY A 39 -12.29 12.33 5.78
CA GLY A 39 -12.17 12.80 4.41
C GLY A 39 -10.79 12.68 3.79
N LEU A 40 -9.84 12.03 4.45
CA LEU A 40 -8.51 11.75 3.89
C LEU A 40 -8.59 10.62 2.86
N PRO A 41 -7.80 10.67 1.78
CA PRO A 41 -7.67 9.53 0.88
C PRO A 41 -7.23 8.28 1.63
N ASP A 42 -7.80 7.14 1.25
CA ASP A 42 -7.61 5.86 1.93
C ASP A 42 -7.13 4.79 0.95
N PHE A 43 -6.08 4.05 1.31
CA PHE A 43 -5.59 2.93 0.52
C PHE A 43 -6.61 1.78 0.52
N MET A 44 -6.88 1.24 -0.65
CA MET A 44 -7.83 0.13 -0.83
C MET A 44 -7.17 -1.21 -0.52
N THR A 45 -6.74 -1.40 0.73
CA THR A 45 -6.04 -2.62 1.15
C THR A 45 -6.90 -3.87 1.08
N GLU A 46 -8.22 -3.74 1.11
CA GLU A 46 -9.16 -4.85 0.96
C GLU A 46 -9.35 -5.30 -0.50
N SER A 47 -8.90 -4.49 -1.47
CA SER A 47 -9.06 -4.79 -2.89
C SER A 47 -8.19 -5.96 -3.33
N THR A 48 -8.76 -6.84 -4.15
CA THR A 48 -8.05 -7.96 -4.78
C THR A 48 -7.64 -7.64 -6.23
N THR A 49 -7.91 -6.43 -6.68
CA THR A 49 -7.53 -5.98 -8.01
C THR A 49 -6.02 -5.73 -8.09
N THR A 50 -5.39 -6.22 -9.15
CA THR A 50 -3.96 -5.95 -9.39
C THR A 50 -3.73 -4.50 -9.77
N VAL A 51 -2.60 -3.94 -9.35
CA VAL A 51 -2.24 -2.54 -9.58
C VAL A 51 -0.88 -2.41 -10.25
N GLY A 52 -0.64 -1.27 -10.89
CA GLY A 52 0.69 -0.86 -11.34
C GLY A 52 1.37 0.02 -10.29
N ILE A 53 2.57 0.47 -10.58
CA ILE A 53 3.26 1.42 -9.71
C ILE A 53 2.58 2.79 -9.83
N SER A 54 2.28 3.41 -8.69
CA SER A 54 1.65 4.72 -8.67
C SER A 54 2.57 5.81 -9.25
N ALA A 55 1.99 6.85 -9.83
CA ALA A 55 2.76 7.92 -10.44
C ALA A 55 3.70 8.62 -9.45
N ILE A 56 3.30 8.75 -8.20
CA ILE A 56 4.14 9.38 -7.17
C ILE A 56 5.40 8.55 -6.89
N LEU A 57 5.26 7.23 -6.77
CA LEU A 57 6.41 6.34 -6.54
C LEU A 57 7.30 6.26 -7.78
N GLU A 58 6.71 6.16 -8.95
CA GLU A 58 7.46 6.16 -10.20
C GLU A 58 8.32 7.42 -10.34
N THR A 59 7.71 8.59 -10.12
CA THR A 59 8.42 9.87 -10.20
C THR A 59 9.54 9.95 -9.17
N LYS A 60 9.25 9.58 -7.92
CA LYS A 60 10.23 9.60 -6.83
C LYS A 60 11.42 8.69 -7.12
N TRP A 61 11.15 7.44 -7.45
CA TRP A 61 12.20 6.46 -7.65
C TRP A 61 13.04 6.71 -8.90
N LYS A 62 12.43 7.25 -9.97
CA LYS A 62 13.18 7.66 -11.17
C LYS A 62 14.12 8.82 -10.86
N ARG A 63 13.67 9.80 -10.08
CA ARG A 63 14.52 10.91 -9.64
C ARG A 63 15.69 10.45 -8.76
N GLU A 64 15.45 9.41 -7.97
CA GLU A 64 16.48 8.84 -7.09
C GLU A 64 17.36 7.79 -7.78
N GLY A 65 17.09 7.47 -9.05
CA GLY A 65 17.86 6.48 -9.82
C GLY A 65 17.66 5.03 -9.38
N ARG A 66 16.55 4.71 -8.73
CA ARG A 66 16.28 3.37 -8.19
C ARG A 66 14.97 2.72 -8.64
N TYR A 67 14.31 3.29 -9.65
CA TYR A 67 13.03 2.78 -10.11
C TYR A 67 13.09 1.31 -10.57
N ASP A 68 14.05 0.98 -11.43
CA ASP A 68 14.13 -0.37 -11.97
C ASP A 68 14.42 -1.40 -10.87
N GLN A 69 15.28 -1.06 -9.93
CA GLN A 69 15.61 -1.93 -8.80
C GLN A 69 14.40 -2.15 -7.88
N GLU A 70 13.73 -1.08 -7.48
CA GLU A 70 12.57 -1.16 -6.60
C GLU A 70 11.44 -2.00 -7.21
N VAL A 71 11.14 -1.77 -8.48
CA VAL A 71 10.10 -2.52 -9.19
C VAL A 71 10.49 -3.98 -9.35
N ALA A 72 11.73 -4.27 -9.71
CA ALA A 72 12.22 -5.64 -9.89
C ALA A 72 12.17 -6.42 -8.58
N GLU A 73 12.60 -5.83 -7.48
CA GLU A 73 12.58 -6.46 -6.15
C GLU A 73 11.15 -6.76 -5.70
N LEU A 74 10.24 -5.80 -5.86
CA LEU A 74 8.82 -6.00 -5.53
C LEU A 74 8.21 -7.15 -6.33
N LYS A 75 8.35 -7.11 -7.64
CA LYS A 75 7.77 -8.13 -8.52
C LYS A 75 8.37 -9.51 -8.28
N SER A 76 9.67 -9.58 -8.07
CA SER A 76 10.37 -10.82 -7.78
C SER A 76 9.88 -11.45 -6.48
N TYR A 77 9.76 -10.65 -5.42
CA TYR A 77 9.28 -11.13 -4.13
C TYR A 77 7.84 -11.64 -4.23
N LEU A 78 6.94 -10.86 -4.81
CA LEU A 78 5.54 -11.26 -4.94
C LEU A 78 5.40 -12.52 -5.78
N SER A 79 6.06 -12.59 -6.92
CA SER A 79 6.02 -13.75 -7.82
C SER A 79 6.56 -15.00 -7.14
N SER A 80 7.69 -14.92 -6.47
CA SER A 80 8.32 -16.06 -5.79
C SER A 80 7.47 -16.63 -4.66
N ASN A 81 6.61 -15.83 -4.07
CA ASN A 81 5.74 -16.24 -2.98
C ASN A 81 4.29 -16.52 -3.41
N GLY A 82 4.00 -16.41 -4.71
CA GLY A 82 2.65 -16.63 -5.23
C GLY A 82 1.65 -15.54 -4.85
N TYR A 83 2.12 -14.33 -4.60
CA TYR A 83 1.27 -13.20 -4.26
C TYR A 83 0.98 -12.34 -5.49
N ASP A 84 -0.28 -12.01 -5.72
CA ASP A 84 -0.66 -11.05 -6.76
C ASP A 84 -0.22 -9.64 -6.39
N MET A 85 -0.01 -8.80 -7.39
CA MET A 85 0.39 -7.40 -7.18
C MET A 85 -0.82 -6.55 -6.84
N THR A 86 -1.32 -6.68 -5.62
CA THR A 86 -2.45 -5.91 -5.08
C THR A 86 -1.94 -4.79 -4.18
N VAL A 87 -2.82 -3.85 -3.83
CA VAL A 87 -2.47 -2.76 -2.91
C VAL A 87 -1.89 -3.31 -1.60
N THR A 88 -2.61 -4.24 -0.96
CA THR A 88 -2.16 -4.80 0.33
C THR A 88 -0.83 -5.53 0.23
N ASN A 89 -0.62 -6.31 -0.85
CA ASN A 89 0.62 -7.05 -1.01
C ASN A 89 1.81 -6.12 -1.26
N CYS A 90 1.63 -5.06 -2.03
CA CYS A 90 2.68 -4.07 -2.25
C CYS A 90 3.04 -3.33 -0.95
N VAL A 91 2.04 -2.82 -0.25
CA VAL A 91 2.26 -2.08 1.01
C VAL A 91 2.90 -2.97 2.07
N SER A 92 2.40 -4.20 2.22
CA SER A 92 2.96 -5.16 3.19
C SER A 92 4.41 -5.52 2.87
N TYR A 93 4.74 -5.69 1.59
CA TYR A 93 6.11 -5.92 1.17
C TYR A 93 7.01 -4.74 1.56
N TRP A 94 6.62 -3.52 1.21
CA TRP A 94 7.43 -2.35 1.53
C TRP A 94 7.62 -2.17 3.04
N LEU A 95 6.60 -2.42 3.83
CA LEU A 95 6.74 -2.38 5.30
C LEU A 95 7.67 -3.48 5.79
N SER A 96 7.60 -4.69 5.23
CA SER A 96 8.48 -5.80 5.62
C SER A 96 9.96 -5.54 5.31
N THR A 97 10.26 -4.67 4.35
CA THR A 97 11.65 -4.29 4.07
C THR A 97 12.32 -3.56 5.24
N TRP A 98 11.54 -2.86 6.07
CA TRP A 98 12.07 -2.23 7.28
C TRP A 98 12.56 -3.28 8.28
N VAL A 99 11.86 -4.40 8.39
CA VAL A 99 12.31 -5.52 9.22
C VAL A 99 13.57 -6.13 8.63
N ARG A 100 13.55 -6.42 7.33
CA ARG A 100 14.67 -7.06 6.63
C ARG A 100 15.94 -6.21 6.66
N ASP A 101 15.83 -4.94 6.33
CA ASP A 101 16.98 -4.08 6.08
C ASP A 101 17.49 -3.37 7.34
N TYR A 102 16.62 -3.10 8.29
CA TYR A 102 16.94 -2.31 9.48
C TYR A 102 16.70 -3.03 10.81
N GLY A 103 16.18 -4.25 10.79
CA GLY A 103 15.95 -5.03 12.00
C GLY A 103 14.90 -4.43 12.94
N VAL A 104 13.89 -3.79 12.39
CA VAL A 104 12.77 -3.24 13.18
C VAL A 104 12.03 -4.39 13.86
N ASP A 105 11.80 -4.30 15.16
CA ASP A 105 11.18 -5.37 15.96
C ASP A 105 9.66 -5.42 15.84
N GLY A 106 9.03 -4.31 15.46
CA GLY A 106 7.58 -4.25 15.35
C GLY A 106 7.09 -2.91 14.83
N PHE A 107 5.79 -2.84 14.59
CA PHE A 107 5.11 -1.63 14.15
C PHE A 107 4.01 -1.25 15.13
N ARG A 108 3.90 0.03 15.41
CA ARG A 108 2.68 0.58 15.99
C ARG A 108 1.74 0.93 14.86
N CYS A 109 0.58 0.29 14.82
CA CYS A 109 -0.42 0.50 13.78
C CYS A 109 -1.60 1.28 14.34
N ASP A 110 -1.75 2.52 13.91
CA ASP A 110 -2.87 3.36 14.30
C ASP A 110 -4.12 3.00 13.50
N THR A 111 -5.30 3.28 14.03
CA THR A 111 -6.60 3.05 13.38
C THR A 111 -6.78 1.62 12.82
N ALA A 112 -6.32 0.63 13.57
CA ALA A 112 -6.33 -0.78 13.13
C ALA A 112 -7.70 -1.29 12.68
N LYS A 113 -8.79 -0.79 13.24
CA LYS A 113 -10.16 -1.18 12.88
C LYS A 113 -10.56 -0.76 11.46
N HIS A 114 -9.80 0.14 10.84
CA HIS A 114 -10.05 0.62 9.47
C HIS A 114 -9.30 -0.19 8.41
N VAL A 115 -8.61 -1.26 8.80
CA VAL A 115 -7.88 -2.14 7.89
C VAL A 115 -8.41 -3.56 8.02
N ASP A 116 -8.63 -4.22 6.90
CA ASP A 116 -9.17 -5.57 6.85
C ASP A 116 -8.21 -6.61 7.43
N LYS A 117 -8.80 -7.70 7.92
CA LYS A 117 -8.09 -8.80 8.58
C LYS A 117 -7.02 -9.45 7.70
N GLN A 118 -7.31 -9.60 6.40
CA GLN A 118 -6.38 -10.20 5.45
C GLN A 118 -5.11 -9.37 5.26
N SER A 119 -5.25 -8.05 5.30
CA SER A 119 -4.09 -7.16 5.22
C SER A 119 -3.18 -7.30 6.43
N TRP A 120 -3.74 -7.39 7.64
CA TRP A 120 -2.97 -7.65 8.86
C TRP A 120 -2.26 -9.01 8.81
N LYS A 121 -2.97 -10.03 8.34
CA LYS A 121 -2.39 -11.37 8.17
C LYS A 121 -1.23 -11.34 7.19
N ARG A 122 -1.40 -10.70 6.04
CA ARG A 122 -0.36 -10.60 5.02
C ARG A 122 0.88 -9.86 5.51
N LEU A 123 0.69 -8.75 6.22
CA LEU A 123 1.80 -8.03 6.83
C LEU A 123 2.58 -8.91 7.80
N ASN A 124 1.89 -9.65 8.65
CA ASN A 124 2.52 -10.59 9.58
C ASN A 124 3.31 -11.68 8.87
N GLU A 125 2.75 -12.27 7.83
CA GLU A 125 3.42 -13.31 7.04
C GLU A 125 4.72 -12.77 6.42
N MET A 126 4.66 -11.62 5.81
CA MET A 126 5.83 -11.01 5.16
C MET A 126 6.89 -10.55 6.16
N CYS A 127 6.49 -9.99 7.29
CA CYS A 127 7.44 -9.60 8.35
C CYS A 127 8.10 -10.82 8.99
N THR A 128 7.35 -11.90 9.21
CA THR A 128 7.91 -13.16 9.72
C THR A 128 8.94 -13.73 8.74
N ASP A 129 8.65 -13.67 7.46
CA ASP A 129 9.57 -14.09 6.42
C ASP A 129 10.85 -13.24 6.41
N ALA A 130 10.69 -11.92 6.54
CA ALA A 130 11.81 -10.98 6.62
C ALA A 130 12.75 -11.26 7.81
N LEU A 131 12.21 -11.72 8.94
CA LEU A 131 13.00 -12.07 10.12
C LEU A 131 13.91 -13.28 9.89
N LYS A 132 13.60 -14.12 8.91
CA LYS A 132 14.40 -15.33 8.60
C LYS A 132 15.59 -15.01 7.70
N THR A 133 15.64 -13.84 7.17
CA THR A 133 16.76 -13.38 6.34
C THR A 133 17.67 -12.45 7.16
#